data_a50123cc5e300db83c63803fbbce5188
#
_entry.id   a50123cc5e300db83c63803fbbce5188
#
_cell.length_a   1.000
_cell.length_b   1.000
_cell.length_c   1.000
_cell.angle_alpha   90.00
_cell.angle_beta   90.00
_cell.angle_gamma   90.00
#
_symmetry.space_group_name_H-M   'P 1'
#
loop_
_entity.id
_entity.type
_entity.pdbx_description
1 polymer ?
#
loop_
_entity_poly.entity_id
_entity_poly.type
_entity_poly.pdbx_seq_one_letter_code
_entity_poly.pdbx_strand_id
1 'polypeptide(L)'
;MEVRRATSEEMLAGIAPVSHYFGSAPTEETAGRFASVLRPERMHVAVEDGGIVGGASAFELQLTVPGAVVPAAGVTVVGVFPTHRRRGILTALMRAQLDDAHERSEPIATLWASEGGIYGRFGYGLAALCGDVDIDLGHARFRAPLERRGSFRLLSHEEALDVIPPVYSGVAAETPGMFARTREWWEARALHDSESRRDGAGEMAHCVYEEDGQALGYALYRLKFGFDNGSSVGEVRVIEAMGTTPHATAAIWRFLLDIDWMATLQAWLLPVDHPLFLLLEEPRRMRFRVGDSLWVRLVDVGAALGARARHDGDVRIAVEDPFCPWNNATFGADGSKTMDEPELRLGVSDLGSVYLGGFTFAQLEHAGRLRELAEGAVARADAIFRTDRAPWCPEIF
;
A
#
# COMPACT_ATOMS: atom_id res chain seq x y z
N MET A 1 17.96 -9.83 26.74
CA MET A 1 17.36 -9.13 25.59
C MET A 1 16.33 -8.12 26.12
N GLU A 2 16.45 -6.88 25.68
CA GLU A 2 15.53 -5.78 25.99
C GLU A 2 14.97 -5.23 24.68
N VAL A 3 13.68 -4.89 24.65
CA VAL A 3 13.06 -4.14 23.55
C VAL A 3 12.62 -2.78 24.08
N ARG A 4 13.06 -1.71 23.44
CA ARG A 4 12.78 -0.32 23.82
C ARG A 4 12.72 0.59 22.62
N ARG A 5 12.23 1.81 22.81
CA ARG A 5 12.31 2.87 21.76
C ARG A 5 13.76 3.23 21.47
N ALA A 6 14.06 3.49 20.21
CA ALA A 6 15.38 3.92 19.77
C ALA A 6 15.63 5.39 20.15
N THR A 7 16.90 5.75 20.30
CA THR A 7 17.32 7.15 20.28
C THR A 7 17.59 7.61 18.84
N SER A 8 17.70 8.91 18.60
CA SER A 8 18.01 9.43 17.28
C SER A 8 19.34 8.91 16.73
N GLU A 9 20.33 8.67 17.58
CA GLU A 9 21.63 8.13 17.22
C GLU A 9 21.59 6.64 16.86
N GLU A 10 20.58 5.93 17.33
CA GLU A 10 20.41 4.49 17.10
C GLU A 10 19.62 4.15 15.82
N MET A 11 19.07 5.14 15.12
CA MET A 11 18.26 4.93 13.92
C MET A 11 18.95 4.07 12.86
N LEU A 12 20.21 4.37 12.54
CA LEU A 12 20.99 3.57 11.59
C LEU A 12 21.18 2.12 12.06
N ALA A 13 21.51 1.94 13.33
CA ALA A 13 21.68 0.62 13.90
C ALA A 13 20.36 -0.18 13.94
N GLY A 14 19.23 0.50 14.15
CA GLY A 14 17.89 -0.11 14.08
C GLY A 14 17.46 -0.51 12.67
N ILE A 15 17.92 0.20 11.64
CA ILE A 15 17.66 -0.12 10.22
C ILE A 15 18.59 -1.24 9.71
N ALA A 16 19.79 -1.37 10.26
CA ALA A 16 20.81 -2.29 9.77
C ALA A 16 20.35 -3.77 9.67
N PRO A 17 19.58 -4.34 10.62
CA PRO A 17 19.10 -5.72 10.53
C PRO A 17 18.26 -6.01 9.28
N VAL A 18 17.37 -5.09 8.87
CA VAL A 18 16.58 -5.29 7.65
C VAL A 18 17.40 -5.04 6.39
N SER A 19 18.26 -4.03 6.39
CA SER A 19 19.15 -3.71 5.25
C SER A 19 20.07 -4.88 4.91
N HIS A 20 20.51 -5.64 5.92
CA HIS A 20 21.33 -6.83 5.73
C HIS A 20 20.66 -7.85 4.78
N TYR A 21 19.33 -8.07 4.90
CA TYR A 21 18.60 -9.00 4.03
C TYR A 21 18.41 -8.49 2.60
N PHE A 22 18.47 -7.17 2.41
CA PHE A 22 18.44 -6.55 1.09
C PHE A 22 19.84 -6.37 0.48
N GLY A 23 20.88 -6.96 1.08
CA GLY A 23 22.25 -6.91 0.58
C GLY A 23 22.86 -5.51 0.62
N SER A 24 22.37 -4.63 1.48
CA SER A 24 22.81 -3.24 1.62
C SER A 24 23.23 -2.94 3.06
N ALA A 25 24.01 -1.89 3.23
CA ALA A 25 24.24 -1.26 4.53
C ALA A 25 23.53 0.11 4.53
N PRO A 26 22.87 0.50 5.63
CA PRO A 26 22.29 1.83 5.71
C PRO A 26 23.43 2.88 5.71
N THR A 27 23.27 3.94 4.90
CA THR A 27 24.20 5.07 4.84
C THR A 27 23.63 6.25 5.60
N GLU A 28 24.49 7.19 6.00
CA GLU A 28 24.05 8.45 6.64
C GLU A 28 23.09 9.23 5.72
N GLU A 29 23.32 9.24 4.41
CA GLU A 29 22.42 9.85 3.43
C GLU A 29 21.03 9.18 3.47
N THR A 30 20.97 7.85 3.45
CA THR A 30 19.72 7.09 3.55
C THR A 30 19.01 7.36 4.86
N ALA A 31 19.74 7.39 5.98
CA ALA A 31 19.17 7.69 7.28
C ALA A 31 18.66 9.13 7.37
N GLY A 32 19.43 10.10 6.87
CA GLY A 32 19.01 11.50 6.83
C GLY A 32 17.73 11.69 6.02
N ARG A 33 17.61 11.01 4.88
CA ARG A 33 16.41 11.02 4.06
C ARG A 33 15.22 10.38 4.77
N PHE A 34 15.42 9.23 5.44
CA PHE A 34 14.36 8.59 6.21
C PHE A 34 13.99 9.38 7.48
N ALA A 35 14.92 10.07 8.10
CA ALA A 35 14.66 10.87 9.30
C ALA A 35 13.62 11.99 9.10
N SER A 36 13.42 12.45 7.86
CA SER A 36 12.37 13.43 7.56
C SER A 36 10.95 12.85 7.64
N VAL A 37 10.80 11.54 7.46
CA VAL A 37 9.48 10.85 7.40
C VAL A 37 9.34 9.73 8.44
N LEU A 38 10.44 9.25 9.02
CA LEU A 38 10.46 8.16 10.00
C LEU A 38 11.02 8.69 11.33
N ARG A 39 10.17 8.87 12.31
CA ARG A 39 10.54 9.45 13.60
C ARG A 39 11.21 8.43 14.52
N PRO A 40 12.29 8.79 15.25
CA PRO A 40 12.99 7.89 16.18
C PRO A 40 12.07 7.27 17.24
N GLU A 41 11.12 8.05 17.77
CA GLU A 41 10.15 7.59 18.77
C GLU A 41 9.16 6.53 18.26
N ARG A 42 9.12 6.32 16.94
CA ARG A 42 8.34 5.25 16.28
C ARG A 42 9.16 3.99 16.03
N MET A 43 10.47 4.03 16.31
CA MET A 43 11.35 2.88 16.15
C MET A 43 11.55 2.16 17.48
N HIS A 44 11.38 0.85 17.45
CA HIS A 44 11.75 -0.07 18.53
C HIS A 44 12.98 -0.86 18.13
N VAL A 45 13.93 -0.99 19.07
CA VAL A 45 15.15 -1.78 18.89
C VAL A 45 15.21 -2.88 19.92
N ALA A 46 15.68 -4.04 19.49
CA ALA A 46 16.03 -5.14 20.38
C ALA A 46 17.51 -5.10 20.68
N VAL A 47 17.85 -5.00 21.96
CA VAL A 47 19.24 -4.89 22.45
C VAL A 47 19.64 -6.16 23.20
N GLU A 48 20.79 -6.70 22.88
CA GLU A 48 21.41 -7.84 23.58
C GLU A 48 22.90 -7.62 23.66
N ASP A 49 23.47 -7.87 24.85
CA ASP A 49 24.92 -7.70 25.16
C ASP A 49 25.46 -6.30 24.75
N GLY A 50 24.63 -5.28 24.87
CA GLY A 50 24.96 -3.90 24.54
C GLY A 50 24.90 -3.54 23.05
N GLY A 51 24.57 -4.51 22.17
CA GLY A 51 24.39 -4.30 20.72
C GLY A 51 22.93 -4.37 20.27
N ILE A 52 22.57 -3.59 19.24
CA ILE A 52 21.26 -3.68 18.59
C ILE A 52 21.28 -4.90 17.66
N VAL A 53 20.34 -5.84 17.87
CA VAL A 53 20.24 -7.10 17.14
C VAL A 53 18.97 -7.20 16.28
N GLY A 54 18.03 -6.27 16.44
CA GLY A 54 16.80 -6.18 15.67
C GLY A 54 16.20 -4.79 15.75
N GLY A 55 15.36 -4.46 14.76
CA GLY A 55 14.63 -3.20 14.72
C GLY A 55 13.26 -3.38 14.06
N ALA A 56 12.33 -2.51 14.41
CA ALA A 56 11.03 -2.34 13.78
C ALA A 56 10.59 -0.88 13.93
N SER A 57 10.01 -0.30 12.91
CA SER A 57 9.53 1.08 12.96
C SER A 57 8.16 1.22 12.31
N ALA A 58 7.54 2.39 12.44
CA ALA A 58 6.30 2.71 11.77
C ALA A 58 6.27 4.17 11.31
N PHE A 59 5.79 4.41 10.09
CA PHE A 59 5.39 5.73 9.63
C PHE A 59 4.06 6.13 10.27
N GLU A 60 3.87 7.42 10.50
CA GLU A 60 2.59 7.99 10.91
C GLU A 60 1.77 8.28 9.63
N LEU A 61 0.84 7.39 9.31
CA LEU A 61 0.03 7.51 8.11
C LEU A 61 -1.37 8.03 8.42
N GLN A 62 -1.96 8.71 7.44
CA GLN A 62 -3.39 8.97 7.36
C GLN A 62 -3.92 8.09 6.23
N LEU A 63 -4.44 6.90 6.59
CA LEU A 63 -4.86 5.87 5.65
C LEU A 63 -6.30 6.09 5.23
N THR A 64 -6.56 6.08 3.93
CA THR A 64 -7.92 6.06 3.40
C THR A 64 -8.51 4.65 3.58
N VAL A 65 -9.64 4.60 4.26
CA VAL A 65 -10.46 3.41 4.41
C VAL A 65 -11.82 3.68 3.74
N PRO A 66 -12.68 2.69 3.50
CA PRO A 66 -13.99 2.97 2.91
C PRO A 66 -14.74 4.08 3.68
N GLY A 67 -14.92 5.24 3.04
CA GLY A 67 -15.68 6.39 3.54
C GLY A 67 -15.01 7.27 4.60
N ALA A 68 -13.75 7.03 4.97
CA ALA A 68 -13.04 7.84 5.95
C ALA A 68 -11.51 7.84 5.71
N VAL A 69 -10.84 8.73 6.43
CA VAL A 69 -9.38 8.72 6.60
C VAL A 69 -9.09 8.53 8.08
N VAL A 70 -8.22 7.59 8.41
CA VAL A 70 -7.90 7.23 9.80
C VAL A 70 -6.39 7.25 10.05
N PRO A 71 -5.95 7.57 11.29
CA PRO A 71 -4.55 7.40 11.67
C PRO A 71 -4.17 5.91 11.61
N ALA A 72 -3.01 5.60 11.07
CA ALA A 72 -2.53 4.24 10.94
C ALA A 72 -1.02 4.14 11.10
N ALA A 73 -0.55 3.06 11.71
CA ALA A 73 0.87 2.73 11.79
C ALA A 73 1.31 2.05 10.48
N GLY A 74 2.10 2.73 9.65
CA GLY A 74 2.75 2.16 8.47
C GLY A 74 4.00 1.39 8.86
N VAL A 75 3.86 0.12 9.29
CA VAL A 75 4.96 -0.68 9.85
C VAL A 75 6.01 -0.98 8.78
N THR A 76 7.25 -0.68 9.11
CA THR A 76 8.40 -0.77 8.20
C THR A 76 9.68 -1.14 8.97
N VAL A 77 10.77 -1.36 8.26
CA VAL A 77 12.11 -1.59 8.83
C VAL A 77 12.16 -2.79 9.79
N VAL A 78 11.27 -3.77 9.60
CA VAL A 78 11.21 -4.94 10.48
C VAL A 78 12.31 -5.93 10.14
N GLY A 79 13.26 -6.13 11.04
CA GLY A 79 14.37 -7.06 10.82
C GLY A 79 15.05 -7.53 12.12
N VAL A 80 15.59 -8.74 12.07
CA VAL A 80 16.44 -9.32 13.13
C VAL A 80 17.65 -9.95 12.47
N PHE A 81 18.85 -9.65 12.93
CA PHE A 81 20.07 -10.23 12.36
C PHE A 81 20.02 -11.76 12.29
N PRO A 82 20.58 -12.39 11.26
CA PRO A 82 20.54 -13.85 11.07
C PRO A 82 21.07 -14.62 12.28
N THR A 83 22.06 -14.08 12.96
CA THR A 83 22.69 -14.65 14.17
C THR A 83 21.78 -14.72 15.39
N HIS A 84 20.66 -13.96 15.37
CA HIS A 84 19.74 -13.82 16.52
C HIS A 84 18.31 -14.29 16.19
N ARG A 85 18.09 -14.94 15.04
CA ARG A 85 16.80 -15.48 14.62
C ARG A 85 16.27 -16.58 15.54
N ARG A 86 14.95 -16.80 15.50
CA ARG A 86 14.23 -17.88 16.22
C ARG A 86 14.36 -17.84 17.76
N ARG A 87 14.63 -16.65 18.31
CA ARG A 87 14.80 -16.42 19.75
C ARG A 87 13.68 -15.54 20.33
N GLY A 88 12.56 -15.35 19.61
CA GLY A 88 11.42 -14.54 20.04
C GLY A 88 11.57 -13.03 19.82
N ILE A 89 12.70 -12.55 19.27
CA ILE A 89 13.01 -11.12 19.12
C ILE A 89 11.98 -10.43 18.22
N LEU A 90 11.66 -11.02 17.06
CA LEU A 90 10.64 -10.46 16.18
C LEU A 90 9.26 -10.36 16.86
N THR A 91 8.89 -11.38 17.64
CA THR A 91 7.63 -11.37 18.40
C THR A 91 7.60 -10.23 19.41
N ALA A 92 8.71 -9.99 20.11
CA ALA A 92 8.82 -8.89 21.07
C ALA A 92 8.77 -7.51 20.40
N LEU A 93 9.44 -7.34 19.24
CA LEU A 93 9.38 -6.12 18.44
C LEU A 93 7.96 -5.83 17.94
N MET A 94 7.27 -6.84 17.36
CA MET A 94 5.91 -6.68 16.87
C MET A 94 4.91 -6.42 18.02
N ARG A 95 5.16 -6.97 19.21
CA ARG A 95 4.38 -6.63 20.42
C ARG A 95 4.54 -5.16 20.74
N ALA A 96 5.77 -4.67 20.85
CA ALA A 96 6.06 -3.27 21.16
C ALA A 96 5.46 -2.31 20.12
N GLN A 97 5.49 -2.67 18.82
CA GLN A 97 4.89 -1.88 17.75
C GLN A 97 3.36 -1.80 17.87
N LEU A 98 2.68 -2.92 18.13
CA LEU A 98 1.21 -2.92 18.23
C LEU A 98 0.72 -2.29 19.53
N ASP A 99 1.46 -2.41 20.63
CA ASP A 99 1.18 -1.73 21.89
C ASP A 99 1.35 -0.20 21.71
N ASP A 100 2.43 0.26 21.03
CA ASP A 100 2.64 1.69 20.69
C ASP A 100 1.52 2.24 19.81
N ALA A 101 1.09 1.50 18.78
CA ALA A 101 -0.01 1.90 17.92
C ALA A 101 -1.34 2.01 18.71
N HIS A 102 -1.60 1.05 19.59
CA HIS A 102 -2.79 1.08 20.46
C HIS A 102 -2.76 2.28 21.43
N GLU A 103 -1.63 2.53 22.10
CA GLU A 103 -1.44 3.69 22.99
C GLU A 103 -1.64 5.02 22.27
N ARG A 104 -1.27 5.09 20.98
CA ARG A 104 -1.44 6.28 20.11
C ARG A 104 -2.84 6.41 19.53
N SER A 105 -3.75 5.48 19.81
CA SER A 105 -5.09 5.44 19.23
C SER A 105 -5.07 5.35 17.70
N GLU A 106 -4.10 4.62 17.14
CA GLU A 106 -4.05 4.24 15.73
C GLU A 106 -4.85 2.93 15.58
N PRO A 107 -6.09 2.97 15.08
CA PRO A 107 -6.94 1.77 15.05
C PRO A 107 -6.43 0.70 14.08
N ILE A 108 -5.50 1.06 13.19
CA ILE A 108 -4.98 0.21 12.11
C ILE A 108 -3.47 0.27 12.10
N ALA A 109 -2.83 -0.89 11.87
CA ALA A 109 -1.47 -0.98 11.40
C ALA A 109 -1.47 -1.64 10.01
N THR A 110 -0.58 -1.19 9.13
CA THR A 110 -0.48 -1.71 7.77
C THR A 110 0.97 -1.89 7.38
N LEU A 111 1.26 -2.82 6.47
CA LEU A 111 2.60 -3.09 5.97
C LEU A 111 2.60 -3.73 4.57
N TRP A 112 3.76 -3.70 3.94
CA TRP A 112 4.10 -4.56 2.81
C TRP A 112 4.93 -5.75 3.31
N ALA A 113 4.46 -6.97 3.04
CA ALA A 113 5.13 -8.17 3.54
C ALA A 113 6.28 -8.58 2.61
N SER A 114 7.52 -8.59 3.13
CA SER A 114 8.63 -9.21 2.42
C SER A 114 8.48 -10.75 2.33
N GLU A 115 7.83 -11.34 3.32
CA GLU A 115 7.46 -12.76 3.38
C GLU A 115 6.05 -12.88 3.98
N GLY A 116 5.04 -13.21 3.16
CA GLY A 116 3.63 -13.27 3.57
C GLY A 116 3.34 -14.22 4.75
N GLY A 117 4.14 -15.28 4.93
CA GLY A 117 3.99 -16.24 6.03
C GLY A 117 4.37 -15.71 7.43
N ILE A 118 4.97 -14.52 7.53
CA ILE A 118 5.45 -13.97 8.81
C ILE A 118 4.34 -13.28 9.59
N TYR A 119 3.55 -12.44 8.94
CA TYR A 119 2.75 -11.42 9.62
C TYR A 119 1.36 -11.89 10.07
N GLY A 120 0.82 -12.96 9.46
CA GLY A 120 -0.47 -13.53 9.85
C GLY A 120 -0.55 -13.92 11.33
N ARG A 121 0.55 -14.41 11.93
CA ARG A 121 0.63 -14.76 13.36
C ARG A 121 0.54 -13.56 14.30
N PHE A 122 0.75 -12.35 13.80
CA PHE A 122 0.59 -11.09 14.52
C PHE A 122 -0.77 -10.43 14.22
N GLY A 123 -1.63 -11.12 13.48
CA GLY A 123 -2.99 -10.68 13.16
C GLY A 123 -3.11 -9.79 11.93
N TYR A 124 -2.06 -9.68 11.08
CA TYR A 124 -2.18 -9.02 9.79
C TYR A 124 -2.87 -9.93 8.78
N GLY A 125 -3.82 -9.41 8.04
CA GLY A 125 -4.49 -10.06 6.93
C GLY A 125 -4.11 -9.40 5.60
N LEU A 126 -4.00 -10.21 4.54
CA LEU A 126 -3.84 -9.69 3.18
C LEU A 126 -5.10 -8.92 2.79
N ALA A 127 -5.01 -7.59 2.64
CA ALA A 127 -6.16 -6.71 2.46
C ALA A 127 -6.28 -6.12 1.05
N ALA A 128 -5.18 -6.11 0.29
CA ALA A 128 -5.18 -5.65 -1.09
C ALA A 128 -4.27 -6.53 -1.96
N LEU A 129 -4.62 -6.61 -3.22
CA LEU A 129 -3.78 -7.18 -4.28
C LEU A 129 -3.32 -6.05 -5.21
N CYS A 130 -2.18 -6.24 -5.87
CA CYS A 130 -1.72 -5.36 -6.93
C CYS A 130 -1.33 -6.16 -8.17
N GLY A 131 -1.12 -5.47 -9.27
CA GLY A 131 -0.70 -6.07 -10.52
C GLY A 131 0.48 -5.38 -11.16
N ASP A 132 1.27 -6.18 -11.85
CA ASP A 132 2.34 -5.71 -12.73
C ASP A 132 1.96 -5.96 -14.18
N VAL A 133 2.36 -5.06 -15.06
CA VAL A 133 2.16 -5.20 -16.51
C VAL A 133 3.48 -5.11 -17.25
N ASP A 134 3.52 -5.81 -18.38
CA ASP A 134 4.59 -5.76 -19.37
C ASP A 134 3.92 -5.72 -20.74
N ILE A 135 3.75 -4.53 -21.30
CA ILE A 135 2.96 -4.26 -22.49
C ILE A 135 3.87 -4.09 -23.69
N ASP A 136 3.63 -4.85 -24.75
CA ASP A 136 4.19 -4.61 -26.07
C ASP A 136 3.45 -3.43 -26.72
N LEU A 137 4.13 -2.30 -26.93
CA LEU A 137 3.54 -1.06 -27.45
C LEU A 137 3.02 -1.21 -28.88
N GLY A 138 3.53 -2.14 -29.66
CA GLY A 138 3.00 -2.48 -30.99
C GLY A 138 1.55 -3.00 -30.95
N HIS A 139 1.08 -3.46 -29.80
CA HIS A 139 -0.26 -4.02 -29.57
C HIS A 139 -1.09 -3.26 -28.53
N ALA A 140 -0.68 -2.03 -28.16
CA ALA A 140 -1.27 -1.26 -27.06
C ALA A 140 -2.36 -0.27 -27.52
N ARG A 141 -3.22 -0.68 -28.49
CA ARG A 141 -4.29 0.17 -29.01
C ARG A 141 -5.49 0.20 -28.08
N PHE A 142 -6.11 1.37 -27.95
CA PHE A 142 -7.42 1.47 -27.30
C PHE A 142 -8.53 0.97 -28.24
N ARG A 143 -9.57 0.36 -27.67
CA ARG A 143 -10.76 -0.12 -28.39
C ARG A 143 -11.50 0.99 -29.14
N ALA A 144 -11.49 2.19 -28.57
CA ALA A 144 -12.12 3.36 -29.14
C ALA A 144 -11.15 4.55 -29.09
N PRO A 145 -11.22 5.46 -30.07
CA PRO A 145 -10.47 6.70 -30.01
C PRO A 145 -10.82 7.49 -28.74
N LEU A 146 -9.79 8.00 -28.06
CA LEU A 146 -9.99 8.92 -26.95
C LEU A 146 -10.16 10.34 -27.49
N GLU A 147 -11.23 11.01 -27.04
CA GLU A 147 -11.45 12.42 -27.38
C GLU A 147 -10.33 13.29 -26.78
N ARG A 148 -9.84 14.25 -27.56
CA ARG A 148 -8.86 15.24 -27.09
C ARG A 148 -9.59 16.39 -26.40
N ARG A 149 -9.43 16.47 -25.05
CA ARG A 149 -10.06 17.53 -24.23
C ARG A 149 -9.05 18.46 -23.59
N GLY A 150 -7.84 17.99 -23.36
CA GLY A 150 -6.80 18.71 -22.64
C GLY A 150 -5.44 18.61 -23.30
N SER A 151 -4.42 18.96 -22.55
CA SER A 151 -3.02 18.97 -22.99
C SER A 151 -2.10 18.33 -21.94
N PHE A 152 -0.91 17.95 -22.41
CA PHE A 152 0.15 17.39 -21.54
C PHE A 152 1.26 18.39 -21.41
N ARG A 153 1.85 18.46 -20.22
CA ARG A 153 3.02 19.27 -19.93
C ARG A 153 4.03 18.49 -19.10
N LEU A 154 5.31 18.58 -19.46
CA LEU A 154 6.39 18.08 -18.62
C LEU A 154 6.71 19.14 -17.58
N LEU A 155 6.91 18.70 -16.34
CA LEU A 155 7.20 19.53 -15.19
C LEU A 155 8.68 19.42 -14.82
N SER A 156 9.27 20.52 -14.34
CA SER A 156 10.47 20.45 -13.54
C SER A 156 10.20 19.75 -12.20
N HIS A 157 11.24 19.36 -11.49
CA HIS A 157 11.10 18.77 -10.16
C HIS A 157 10.37 19.68 -9.17
N GLU A 158 10.68 20.99 -9.19
CA GLU A 158 10.03 21.99 -8.34
C GLU A 158 8.55 22.15 -8.64
N GLU A 159 8.19 22.26 -9.93
CA GLU A 159 6.78 22.31 -10.35
C GLU A 159 6.02 21.02 -9.97
N ALA A 160 6.65 19.86 -10.06
CA ALA A 160 6.05 18.57 -9.70
C ALA A 160 5.66 18.51 -8.23
N LEU A 161 6.46 19.10 -7.32
CA LEU A 161 6.17 19.19 -5.88
C LEU A 161 4.94 20.04 -5.55
N ASP A 162 4.51 20.93 -6.45
CA ASP A 162 3.35 21.79 -6.23
C ASP A 162 2.12 21.30 -7.02
N VAL A 163 2.30 20.75 -8.23
CA VAL A 163 1.21 20.39 -9.15
C VAL A 163 0.68 18.97 -8.93
N ILE A 164 1.55 18.00 -8.63
CA ILE A 164 1.18 16.58 -8.52
C ILE A 164 0.42 16.25 -7.21
N PRO A 165 0.81 16.76 -6.01
CA PRO A 165 0.16 16.39 -4.75
C PRO A 165 -1.34 16.61 -4.69
N PRO A 166 -1.93 17.69 -5.23
CA PRO A 166 -3.39 17.86 -5.29
C PRO A 166 -4.10 16.78 -6.10
N VAL A 167 -3.52 16.35 -7.24
CA VAL A 167 -4.09 15.28 -8.09
C VAL A 167 -4.05 13.95 -7.33
N TYR A 168 -2.92 13.61 -6.73
CA TYR A 168 -2.79 12.42 -5.88
C TYR A 168 -3.82 12.43 -4.74
N SER A 169 -3.93 13.55 -4.03
CA SER A 169 -4.85 13.69 -2.89
C SER A 169 -6.31 13.48 -3.30
N GLY A 170 -6.70 13.96 -4.49
CA GLY A 170 -8.03 13.74 -5.04
C GLY A 170 -8.33 12.26 -5.29
N VAL A 171 -7.35 11.49 -5.80
CA VAL A 171 -7.49 10.04 -6.01
C VAL A 171 -7.45 9.29 -4.69
N ALA A 172 -6.53 9.68 -3.79
CA ALA A 172 -6.33 9.01 -2.50
C ALA A 172 -7.55 9.14 -1.58
N ALA A 173 -8.26 10.26 -1.62
CA ALA A 173 -9.45 10.48 -0.80
C ALA A 173 -10.57 9.47 -1.07
N GLU A 174 -10.64 8.91 -2.28
CA GLU A 174 -11.68 7.97 -2.71
C GLU A 174 -11.21 6.52 -2.84
N THR A 175 -9.91 6.24 -2.58
CA THR A 175 -9.32 4.93 -2.85
C THR A 175 -8.83 4.29 -1.55
N PRO A 176 -9.56 3.29 -1.00
CA PRO A 176 -9.10 2.57 0.19
C PRO A 176 -7.70 1.98 0.00
N GLY A 177 -6.86 2.07 1.03
CA GLY A 177 -5.47 1.59 0.97
C GLY A 177 -4.44 2.65 0.58
N MET A 178 -4.85 3.77 -0.03
CA MET A 178 -3.97 4.92 -0.22
C MET A 178 -3.85 5.73 1.08
N PHE A 179 -2.78 6.50 1.20
CA PHE A 179 -2.55 7.35 2.38
C PHE A 179 -2.13 8.76 1.97
N ALA A 180 -2.39 9.73 2.83
CA ALA A 180 -1.99 11.11 2.59
C ALA A 180 -0.47 11.23 2.61
N ARG A 181 0.11 11.88 1.61
CA ARG A 181 1.54 12.16 1.52
C ARG A 181 1.81 13.60 1.91
N THR A 182 2.72 13.84 2.87
CA THR A 182 3.21 15.16 3.22
C THR A 182 4.21 15.67 2.17
N ARG A 183 4.60 16.95 2.24
CA ARG A 183 5.64 17.49 1.36
C ARG A 183 6.97 16.77 1.54
N GLU A 184 7.33 16.47 2.79
CA GLU A 184 8.54 15.69 3.12
C GLU A 184 8.49 14.29 2.54
N TRP A 185 7.31 13.65 2.50
CA TRP A 185 7.13 12.35 1.86
C TRP A 185 7.35 12.43 0.35
N TRP A 186 6.82 13.45 -0.30
CA TRP A 186 7.04 13.68 -1.73
C TRP A 186 8.52 13.86 -2.04
N GLU A 187 9.23 14.72 -1.29
CA GLU A 187 10.66 14.99 -1.46
C GLU A 187 11.55 13.78 -1.15
N ALA A 188 11.27 13.09 -0.05
CA ALA A 188 12.12 11.99 0.42
C ALA A 188 11.88 10.67 -0.31
N ARG A 189 10.68 10.45 -0.87
CA ARG A 189 10.27 9.15 -1.38
C ARG A 189 9.68 9.17 -2.80
N ALA A 190 8.51 9.79 -3.01
CA ALA A 190 7.75 9.66 -4.24
C ALA A 190 8.44 10.34 -5.44
N LEU A 191 9.00 11.53 -5.25
CA LEU A 191 9.75 12.26 -6.26
C LEU A 191 11.27 12.15 -6.11
N HIS A 192 11.75 11.35 -5.14
CA HIS A 192 13.19 11.13 -4.97
C HIS A 192 13.77 10.29 -6.10
N ASP A 193 14.72 10.86 -6.85
CA ASP A 193 15.34 10.25 -8.03
C ASP A 193 16.85 10.04 -7.86
N SER A 194 17.22 9.03 -7.04
CA SER A 194 18.64 8.64 -6.96
C SER A 194 19.04 7.75 -8.14
N GLU A 195 20.29 7.83 -8.56
CA GLU A 195 20.87 7.04 -9.63
C GLU A 195 20.70 5.52 -9.39
N SER A 196 20.81 5.08 -8.14
CA SER A 196 20.62 3.67 -7.75
C SER A 196 19.21 3.14 -8.01
N ARG A 197 18.20 4.01 -8.14
CA ARG A 197 16.80 3.65 -8.45
C ARG A 197 16.52 3.60 -9.95
N ARG A 198 17.46 4.04 -10.79
CA ARG A 198 17.24 4.17 -12.25
C ARG A 198 17.42 2.87 -13.01
N ASP A 199 18.24 1.94 -12.50
CA ASP A 199 18.51 0.63 -13.10
C ASP A 199 18.80 0.75 -14.63
N GLY A 200 19.68 1.68 -15.00
CA GLY A 200 20.06 1.96 -16.37
C GLY A 200 19.04 2.74 -17.20
N ALA A 201 17.92 3.19 -16.62
CA ALA A 201 17.02 4.15 -17.25
C ALA A 201 17.45 5.60 -16.99
N GLY A 202 16.84 6.53 -17.68
CA GLY A 202 17.02 7.97 -17.48
C GLY A 202 16.44 8.50 -16.17
N GLU A 203 16.54 9.80 -15.98
CA GLU A 203 15.90 10.54 -14.89
C GLU A 203 14.38 10.37 -14.91
N MET A 204 13.75 10.58 -13.75
CA MET A 204 12.30 10.56 -13.62
C MET A 204 11.69 11.75 -14.37
N ALA A 205 10.84 11.46 -15.35
CA ALA A 205 10.02 12.44 -16.00
C ALA A 205 8.70 12.62 -15.24
N HIS A 206 8.27 13.86 -15.11
CA HIS A 206 7.03 14.25 -14.46
C HIS A 206 6.11 14.83 -15.52
N CYS A 207 5.02 14.14 -15.86
CA CYS A 207 4.03 14.60 -16.82
C CYS A 207 2.71 14.90 -16.13
N VAL A 208 2.10 16.01 -16.44
CA VAL A 208 0.75 16.37 -15.99
C VAL A 208 -0.21 16.45 -17.19
N TYR A 209 -1.44 16.00 -16.99
CA TYR A 209 -2.57 16.21 -17.89
C TYR A 209 -3.47 17.28 -17.31
N GLU A 210 -3.77 18.29 -18.14
CA GLU A 210 -4.55 19.47 -17.75
C GLU A 210 -5.75 19.67 -18.70
N GLU A 211 -6.93 19.96 -18.13
CA GLU A 211 -8.12 20.46 -18.84
C GLU A 211 -8.48 21.82 -18.25
N ASP A 212 -8.75 22.80 -19.10
CA ASP A 212 -9.14 24.18 -18.70
C ASP A 212 -8.23 24.81 -17.63
N GLY A 213 -6.93 24.47 -17.68
CA GLY A 213 -5.92 24.96 -16.75
C GLY A 213 -5.89 24.24 -15.39
N GLN A 214 -6.67 23.18 -15.21
CA GLN A 214 -6.70 22.34 -14.02
C GLN A 214 -5.95 21.03 -14.26
N ALA A 215 -5.00 20.69 -13.38
CA ALA A 215 -4.33 19.40 -13.38
C ALA A 215 -5.31 18.29 -12.92
N LEU A 216 -5.57 17.33 -13.78
CA LEU A 216 -6.50 16.22 -13.54
C LEU A 216 -5.86 14.84 -13.55
N GLY A 217 -4.62 14.74 -14.00
CA GLY A 217 -3.88 13.47 -14.00
C GLY A 217 -2.39 13.70 -14.10
N TYR A 218 -1.61 12.72 -13.70
CA TYR A 218 -0.16 12.76 -13.84
C TYR A 218 0.44 11.38 -14.09
N ALA A 219 1.66 11.37 -14.61
CA ALA A 219 2.52 10.20 -14.70
C ALA A 219 3.95 10.53 -14.25
N LEU A 220 4.50 9.66 -13.40
CA LEU A 220 5.91 9.57 -13.07
C LEU A 220 6.47 8.36 -13.82
N TYR A 221 7.45 8.58 -14.69
CA TYR A 221 7.98 7.52 -15.52
C TYR A 221 9.45 7.73 -15.87
N ARG A 222 10.11 6.70 -16.35
CA ARG A 222 11.47 6.75 -16.89
C ARG A 222 11.49 6.16 -18.27
N LEU A 223 12.43 6.61 -19.09
CA LEU A 223 12.72 6.03 -20.38
C LEU A 223 14.07 5.31 -20.33
N LYS A 224 14.07 4.06 -20.73
CA LYS A 224 15.31 3.30 -20.96
C LYS A 224 15.51 3.15 -22.46
N PHE A 225 16.45 3.90 -22.98
CA PHE A 225 16.78 3.86 -24.39
C PHE A 225 17.46 2.54 -24.77
N GLY A 226 17.13 2.02 -25.94
CA GLY A 226 17.75 0.83 -26.50
C GLY A 226 17.48 0.68 -27.98
N PHE A 227 18.48 0.18 -28.71
CA PHE A 227 18.39 -0.14 -30.14
C PHE A 227 19.00 -1.52 -30.38
N ASP A 228 18.33 -2.35 -31.17
CA ASP A 228 18.84 -3.62 -31.64
C ASP A 228 18.57 -3.76 -33.14
N ASN A 229 19.63 -3.98 -33.93
CA ASN A 229 19.58 -4.14 -35.39
C ASN A 229 18.75 -3.06 -36.13
N GLY A 230 18.82 -1.80 -35.68
CA GLY A 230 18.10 -0.68 -36.28
C GLY A 230 16.64 -0.52 -35.81
N SER A 231 16.15 -1.39 -34.93
CA SER A 231 14.85 -1.29 -34.33
C SER A 231 14.94 -0.79 -32.88
N SER A 232 13.97 0.00 -32.43
CA SER A 232 13.89 0.40 -31.04
C SER A 232 13.53 -0.81 -30.16
N VAL A 233 14.27 -1.00 -29.08
CA VAL A 233 13.98 -1.91 -27.97
C VAL A 233 13.86 -1.12 -26.67
N GLY A 234 13.57 0.18 -26.76
CA GLY A 234 13.40 1.07 -25.62
C GLY A 234 12.21 0.67 -24.75
N GLU A 235 12.26 1.07 -23.50
CA GLU A 235 11.28 0.71 -22.47
C GLU A 235 10.78 1.96 -21.74
N VAL A 236 9.46 2.07 -21.59
CA VAL A 236 8.80 3.02 -20.68
C VAL A 236 8.61 2.32 -19.34
N ARG A 237 9.19 2.85 -18.27
CA ARG A 237 9.01 2.38 -16.90
C ARG A 237 8.12 3.35 -16.13
N VAL A 238 6.87 2.96 -15.94
CA VAL A 238 5.92 3.75 -15.18
C VAL A 238 6.15 3.52 -13.69
N ILE A 239 6.41 4.59 -12.96
CA ILE A 239 6.58 4.57 -11.50
C ILE A 239 5.22 4.72 -10.84
N GLU A 240 4.45 5.72 -11.29
CA GLU A 240 3.10 5.99 -10.79
C GLU A 240 2.32 6.76 -11.86
N ALA A 241 1.06 6.40 -12.10
CA ALA A 241 0.21 7.09 -13.07
C ALA A 241 -1.25 7.03 -12.63
N MET A 242 -1.93 8.18 -12.55
CA MET A 242 -3.32 8.24 -12.15
C MET A 242 -4.02 9.51 -12.65
N GLY A 243 -5.33 9.50 -12.62
CA GLY A 243 -6.17 10.65 -12.92
C GLY A 243 -7.37 10.71 -11.98
N THR A 244 -7.84 11.94 -11.68
CA THR A 244 -9.00 12.20 -10.81
C THR A 244 -10.34 11.89 -11.51
N THR A 245 -10.31 11.75 -12.84
CA THR A 245 -11.49 11.38 -13.63
C THR A 245 -11.19 10.18 -14.52
N PRO A 246 -12.22 9.41 -14.96
CA PRO A 246 -12.02 8.32 -15.93
C PRO A 246 -11.33 8.78 -17.23
N HIS A 247 -11.68 9.99 -17.70
CA HIS A 247 -11.08 10.55 -18.92
C HIS A 247 -9.60 10.90 -18.70
N ALA A 248 -9.26 11.57 -17.59
CA ALA A 248 -7.87 11.90 -17.25
C ALA A 248 -7.01 10.64 -17.10
N THR A 249 -7.54 9.60 -16.44
CA THR A 249 -6.87 8.30 -16.34
C THR A 249 -6.60 7.70 -17.71
N ALA A 250 -7.61 7.67 -18.58
CA ALA A 250 -7.45 7.16 -19.96
C ALA A 250 -6.44 8.00 -20.76
N ALA A 251 -6.46 9.33 -20.61
CA ALA A 251 -5.54 10.24 -21.30
C ALA A 251 -4.09 10.00 -20.88
N ILE A 252 -3.82 9.91 -19.57
CA ILE A 252 -2.48 9.61 -19.04
C ILE A 252 -1.95 8.26 -19.57
N TRP A 253 -2.78 7.21 -19.52
CA TRP A 253 -2.34 5.92 -20.04
C TRP A 253 -2.18 5.92 -21.56
N ARG A 254 -3.03 6.65 -22.31
CA ARG A 254 -2.82 6.80 -23.75
C ARG A 254 -1.51 7.52 -24.07
N PHE A 255 -1.19 8.60 -23.34
CA PHE A 255 0.08 9.30 -23.47
C PHE A 255 1.27 8.36 -23.25
N LEU A 256 1.28 7.58 -22.17
CA LEU A 256 2.37 6.64 -21.86
C LEU A 256 2.54 5.55 -22.92
N LEU A 257 1.42 5.06 -23.48
CA LEU A 257 1.42 4.02 -24.51
C LEU A 257 1.78 4.55 -25.91
N ASP A 258 1.74 5.88 -26.13
CA ASP A 258 2.06 6.53 -27.39
C ASP A 258 3.48 7.15 -27.41
N ILE A 259 4.31 6.92 -26.39
CA ILE A 259 5.67 7.45 -26.38
C ILE A 259 6.48 6.81 -27.50
N ASP A 260 6.94 7.65 -28.43
CA ASP A 260 7.72 7.21 -29.59
C ASP A 260 9.07 6.57 -29.18
N TRP A 261 9.58 5.69 -30.05
CA TRP A 261 10.88 5.03 -29.90
C TRP A 261 10.96 4.06 -28.71
N MET A 262 9.84 3.65 -28.18
CA MET A 262 9.73 2.64 -27.14
C MET A 262 9.07 1.39 -27.69
N ALA A 263 9.56 0.22 -27.30
CA ALA A 263 9.00 -1.08 -27.70
C ALA A 263 8.07 -1.66 -26.65
N THR A 264 8.37 -1.41 -25.36
CA THR A 264 7.64 -1.97 -24.25
C THR A 264 7.31 -0.92 -23.19
N LEU A 265 6.25 -1.19 -22.42
CA LEU A 265 5.91 -0.42 -21.22
C LEU A 265 5.77 -1.38 -20.05
N GLN A 266 6.47 -1.07 -18.97
CA GLN A 266 6.35 -1.76 -17.69
C GLN A 266 5.73 -0.82 -16.66
N ALA A 267 4.79 -1.34 -15.86
CA ALA A 267 4.26 -0.67 -14.68
C ALA A 267 4.02 -1.71 -13.60
N TRP A 268 4.16 -1.31 -12.37
CA TRP A 268 3.97 -2.17 -11.20
C TRP A 268 3.01 -1.53 -10.21
N LEU A 269 2.54 -2.30 -9.22
CA LEU A 269 1.62 -1.86 -8.18
C LEU A 269 0.31 -1.26 -8.72
N LEU A 270 -0.17 -1.70 -9.88
CA LEU A 270 -1.45 -1.27 -10.41
C LEU A 270 -2.62 -1.90 -9.61
N PRO A 271 -3.77 -1.21 -9.47
CA PRO A 271 -4.94 -1.83 -8.86
C PRO A 271 -5.44 -3.00 -9.73
N VAL A 272 -6.00 -4.03 -9.11
CA VAL A 272 -6.46 -5.25 -9.82
C VAL A 272 -7.66 -5.01 -10.72
N ASP A 273 -8.40 -3.94 -10.50
CA ASP A 273 -9.53 -3.47 -11.32
C ASP A 273 -9.13 -2.36 -12.30
N HIS A 274 -7.83 -2.29 -12.66
CA HIS A 274 -7.28 -1.21 -13.48
C HIS A 274 -8.04 -1.05 -14.81
N PRO A 275 -8.41 0.19 -15.22
CA PRO A 275 -9.26 0.43 -16.40
C PRO A 275 -8.63 0.00 -17.73
N LEU A 276 -7.31 -0.24 -17.80
CA LEU A 276 -6.66 -0.78 -19.02
C LEU A 276 -7.27 -2.09 -19.50
N PHE A 277 -7.84 -2.92 -18.62
CA PHE A 277 -8.56 -4.15 -19.01
C PHE A 277 -9.73 -3.87 -19.96
N LEU A 278 -10.36 -2.71 -19.81
CA LEU A 278 -11.51 -2.29 -20.61
C LEU A 278 -11.14 -1.30 -21.72
N LEU A 279 -10.05 -0.57 -21.57
CA LEU A 279 -9.58 0.41 -22.54
C LEU A 279 -8.84 -0.23 -23.71
N LEU A 280 -8.02 -1.26 -23.48
CA LEU A 280 -7.22 -1.91 -24.51
C LEU A 280 -8.08 -2.81 -25.42
N GLU A 281 -7.77 -2.81 -26.71
CA GLU A 281 -8.34 -3.72 -27.71
C GLU A 281 -7.96 -5.18 -27.38
N GLU A 282 -6.70 -5.41 -27.01
CA GLU A 282 -6.15 -6.71 -26.65
C GLU A 282 -5.63 -6.74 -25.18
N PRO A 283 -6.50 -6.78 -24.14
CA PRO A 283 -6.07 -6.69 -22.75
C PRO A 283 -5.14 -7.84 -22.31
N ARG A 284 -5.19 -9.00 -22.96
CA ARG A 284 -4.28 -10.11 -22.71
C ARG A 284 -2.81 -9.72 -22.94
N ARG A 285 -2.55 -8.75 -23.80
CA ARG A 285 -1.21 -8.27 -24.13
C ARG A 285 -0.56 -7.47 -23.00
N MET A 286 -1.33 -7.06 -21.99
CA MET A 286 -0.77 -6.45 -20.78
C MET A 286 0.08 -7.43 -19.96
N ARG A 287 -0.12 -8.75 -20.14
CA ARG A 287 0.54 -9.77 -19.31
C ARG A 287 0.39 -9.47 -17.81
N PHE A 288 -0.82 -9.09 -17.41
CA PHE A 288 -1.11 -8.68 -16.04
C PHE A 288 -0.84 -9.82 -15.06
N ARG A 289 0.07 -9.59 -14.12
CA ARG A 289 0.45 -10.53 -13.06
C ARG A 289 -0.01 -9.99 -11.72
N VAL A 290 -0.72 -10.80 -10.96
CA VAL A 290 -1.26 -10.41 -9.65
C VAL A 290 -0.33 -10.90 -8.55
N GLY A 291 -0.06 -10.03 -7.58
CA GLY A 291 0.67 -10.31 -6.34
C GLY A 291 -0.06 -9.76 -5.12
N ASP A 292 0.46 -10.09 -3.94
CA ASP A 292 0.02 -9.44 -2.71
C ASP A 292 0.52 -7.99 -2.65
N SER A 293 -0.25 -7.17 -1.94
CA SER A 293 0.04 -5.75 -1.74
C SER A 293 -0.05 -5.43 -0.25
N LEU A 294 -1.02 -4.63 0.14
CA LEU A 294 -1.14 -4.14 1.50
C LEU A 294 -1.72 -5.20 2.45
N TRP A 295 -1.05 -5.39 3.58
CA TRP A 295 -1.52 -6.19 4.70
C TRP A 295 -2.04 -5.27 5.81
N VAL A 296 -3.19 -5.60 6.37
CA VAL A 296 -3.87 -4.78 7.39
C VAL A 296 -4.03 -5.56 8.69
N ARG A 297 -3.77 -4.87 9.79
CA ARG A 297 -4.00 -5.30 11.16
C ARG A 297 -4.95 -4.32 11.84
N LEU A 298 -6.10 -4.80 12.28
CA LEU A 298 -6.98 -4.00 13.13
C LEU A 298 -6.42 -4.00 14.55
N VAL A 299 -5.73 -2.93 14.93
CA VAL A 299 -5.12 -2.75 16.26
C VAL A 299 -6.20 -2.60 17.31
N ASP A 300 -7.23 -1.80 17.03
CA ASP A 300 -8.47 -1.70 17.78
C ASP A 300 -9.64 -1.99 16.85
N VAL A 301 -10.24 -3.18 17.01
CA VAL A 301 -11.32 -3.65 16.12
C VAL A 301 -12.55 -2.74 16.21
N GLY A 302 -12.93 -2.30 17.42
CA GLY A 302 -14.10 -1.45 17.60
C GLY A 302 -13.92 -0.10 16.92
N ALA A 303 -12.78 0.56 17.16
CA ALA A 303 -12.47 1.85 16.54
C ALA A 303 -12.32 1.75 15.01
N ALA A 304 -11.69 0.69 14.53
CA ALA A 304 -11.52 0.47 13.08
C ALA A 304 -12.86 0.25 12.38
N LEU A 305 -13.73 -0.62 12.88
CA LEU A 305 -15.06 -0.84 12.33
C LEU A 305 -15.93 0.40 12.42
N GLY A 306 -15.87 1.13 13.53
CA GLY A 306 -16.63 2.39 13.73
C GLY A 306 -16.24 3.50 12.78
N ALA A 307 -14.98 3.53 12.33
CA ALA A 307 -14.51 4.52 11.36
C ALA A 307 -14.86 4.18 9.90
N ARG A 308 -15.09 2.90 9.58
CA ARG A 308 -15.39 2.45 8.23
C ARG A 308 -16.83 2.78 7.85
N ALA A 309 -17.03 3.37 6.66
CA ALA A 309 -18.37 3.46 6.08
C ALA A 309 -18.91 2.06 5.75
N ARG A 310 -20.19 1.88 5.92
CA ARG A 310 -20.91 0.64 5.65
C ARG A 310 -22.27 0.94 5.00
N HIS A 311 -22.78 -0.05 4.29
CA HIS A 311 -24.16 -0.01 3.81
C HIS A 311 -25.13 -0.36 4.95
N ASP A 312 -26.43 -0.10 4.74
CA ASP A 312 -27.47 -0.40 5.72
C ASP A 312 -27.48 -1.90 6.08
N GLY A 313 -27.71 -2.16 7.34
CA GLY A 313 -27.77 -3.50 7.89
C GLY A 313 -26.90 -3.65 9.14
N ASP A 314 -26.99 -4.81 9.76
CA ASP A 314 -26.15 -5.19 10.88
C ASP A 314 -25.75 -6.66 10.78
N VAL A 315 -24.58 -6.96 11.33
CA VAL A 315 -24.06 -8.32 11.50
C VAL A 315 -23.14 -8.34 12.72
N ARG A 316 -23.31 -9.36 13.56
CA ARG A 316 -22.50 -9.53 14.77
C ARG A 316 -21.36 -10.51 14.51
N ILE A 317 -20.14 -10.02 14.70
CA ILE A 317 -18.89 -10.71 14.37
C ILE A 317 -18.11 -11.01 15.64
N ALA A 318 -17.97 -12.27 16.01
CA ALA A 318 -17.02 -12.68 17.05
C ALA A 318 -15.61 -12.70 16.48
N VAL A 319 -14.72 -11.87 17.06
CA VAL A 319 -13.33 -11.73 16.64
C VAL A 319 -12.43 -12.46 17.62
N GLU A 320 -11.53 -13.28 17.07
CA GLU A 320 -10.50 -13.98 17.83
C GLU A 320 -9.13 -13.34 17.53
N ASP A 321 -8.46 -12.86 18.59
CA ASP A 321 -7.16 -12.21 18.51
C ASP A 321 -6.22 -12.71 19.61
N PRO A 322 -5.46 -13.76 19.35
CA PRO A 322 -4.54 -14.30 20.35
C PRO A 322 -3.34 -13.39 20.62
N PHE A 323 -3.01 -12.49 19.70
CA PHE A 323 -1.87 -11.60 19.86
C PHE A 323 -2.24 -10.32 20.61
N CYS A 324 -3.42 -9.72 20.39
CA CYS A 324 -3.92 -8.53 21.08
C CYS A 324 -5.26 -8.84 21.77
N PRO A 325 -5.25 -9.43 22.99
CA PRO A 325 -6.45 -9.98 23.63
C PRO A 325 -7.57 -8.98 23.90
N TRP A 326 -7.30 -7.68 23.89
CA TRP A 326 -8.31 -6.62 24.05
C TRP A 326 -9.33 -6.57 22.89
N ASN A 327 -9.04 -7.23 21.78
CA ASN A 327 -9.93 -7.37 20.63
C ASN A 327 -10.85 -8.62 20.70
N ASN A 328 -10.67 -9.52 21.69
CA ASN A 328 -11.52 -10.70 21.81
C ASN A 328 -12.90 -10.30 22.33
N ALA A 329 -13.83 -10.06 21.41
CA ALA A 329 -15.23 -9.72 21.69
C ALA A 329 -16.12 -9.99 20.47
N THR A 330 -17.44 -9.87 20.67
CA THR A 330 -18.39 -9.77 19.58
C THR A 330 -18.62 -8.28 19.27
N PHE A 331 -18.54 -7.92 18.00
CA PHE A 331 -18.75 -6.55 17.52
C PHE A 331 -19.90 -6.52 16.52
N GLY A 332 -20.71 -5.46 16.57
CA GLY A 332 -21.56 -5.05 15.47
C GLY A 332 -20.72 -4.52 14.29
N ALA A 333 -21.30 -4.46 13.12
CA ALA A 333 -20.65 -3.86 11.94
C ALA A 333 -20.24 -2.40 12.15
N ASP A 334 -20.85 -1.71 13.12
CA ASP A 334 -20.54 -0.33 13.52
C ASP A 334 -19.39 -0.22 14.55
N GLY A 335 -18.77 -1.34 14.91
CA GLY A 335 -17.70 -1.38 15.89
C GLY A 335 -18.15 -1.41 17.34
N SER A 336 -19.44 -1.34 17.63
CA SER A 336 -19.97 -1.45 18.99
C SER A 336 -19.76 -2.86 19.54
N LYS A 337 -19.27 -2.97 20.78
CA LYS A 337 -19.19 -4.27 21.46
C LYS A 337 -20.58 -4.68 21.92
N THR A 338 -20.93 -5.97 21.76
CA THR A 338 -22.21 -6.54 22.20
C THR A 338 -22.00 -7.85 22.94
N MET A 339 -22.96 -8.20 23.77
CA MET A 339 -23.05 -9.53 24.44
C MET A 339 -24.02 -10.46 23.75
N ASP A 340 -24.64 -10.03 22.65
CA ASP A 340 -25.56 -10.84 21.85
C ASP A 340 -24.80 -11.96 21.15
N GLU A 341 -25.51 -13.05 20.83
CA GLU A 341 -24.95 -14.19 20.12
C GLU A 341 -24.35 -13.75 18.77
N PRO A 342 -23.11 -14.15 18.47
CA PRO A 342 -22.48 -13.81 17.20
C PRO A 342 -23.15 -14.57 16.03
N GLU A 343 -23.17 -13.93 14.88
CA GLU A 343 -23.64 -14.52 13.62
C GLU A 343 -22.49 -15.03 12.75
N LEU A 344 -21.31 -14.44 12.92
CA LEU A 344 -20.05 -14.85 12.26
C LEU A 344 -18.95 -15.01 13.31
N ARG A 345 -17.98 -15.90 13.04
CA ARG A 345 -16.76 -16.02 13.82
C ARG A 345 -15.54 -16.13 12.92
N LEU A 346 -14.52 -15.34 13.18
CA LEU A 346 -13.25 -15.31 12.42
C LEU A 346 -12.10 -14.74 13.23
N GLY A 347 -10.88 -15.00 12.76
CA GLY A 347 -9.68 -14.38 13.32
C GLY A 347 -9.53 -12.91 12.91
N VAL A 348 -8.83 -12.14 13.72
CA VAL A 348 -8.58 -10.71 13.43
C VAL A 348 -7.83 -10.51 12.11
N SER A 349 -6.96 -11.43 11.69
CA SER A 349 -6.29 -11.36 10.39
C SER A 349 -7.28 -11.50 9.22
N ASP A 350 -8.29 -12.34 9.37
CA ASP A 350 -9.31 -12.55 8.36
C ASP A 350 -10.23 -11.32 8.25
N LEU A 351 -10.56 -10.70 9.40
CA LEU A 351 -11.26 -9.41 9.42
C LEU A 351 -10.42 -8.30 8.76
N GLY A 352 -9.10 -8.29 8.99
CA GLY A 352 -8.16 -7.40 8.30
C GLY A 352 -8.20 -7.55 6.77
N SER A 353 -8.36 -8.78 6.27
CA SER A 353 -8.42 -9.03 4.83
C SER A 353 -9.66 -8.45 4.15
N VAL A 354 -10.80 -8.43 4.82
CA VAL A 354 -12.05 -7.86 4.27
C VAL A 354 -12.22 -6.37 4.56
N TYR A 355 -11.42 -5.82 5.46
CA TYR A 355 -11.62 -4.48 6.00
C TYR A 355 -11.59 -3.36 4.94
N LEU A 356 -10.66 -3.44 3.98
CA LEU A 356 -10.56 -2.46 2.88
C LEU A 356 -11.45 -2.79 1.67
N GLY A 357 -12.10 -3.96 1.65
CA GLY A 357 -12.92 -4.43 0.53
C GLY A 357 -12.15 -5.19 -0.54
N GLY A 358 -10.90 -5.58 -0.28
CA GLY A 358 -10.10 -6.39 -1.22
C GLY A 358 -10.53 -7.85 -1.30
N PHE A 359 -11.15 -8.36 -0.23
CA PHE A 359 -11.74 -9.69 -0.15
C PHE A 359 -13.14 -9.63 0.45
N THR A 360 -13.93 -10.68 0.24
CA THR A 360 -15.29 -10.81 0.76
C THR A 360 -15.37 -11.85 1.88
N PHE A 361 -16.40 -11.79 2.71
CA PHE A 361 -16.67 -12.81 3.72
C PHE A 361 -16.99 -14.16 3.08
N ALA A 362 -17.66 -14.17 1.94
CA ALA A 362 -17.90 -15.40 1.16
C ALA A 362 -16.59 -16.06 0.70
N GLN A 363 -15.57 -15.28 0.30
CA GLN A 363 -14.24 -15.81 -0.05
C GLN A 363 -13.55 -16.41 1.18
N LEU A 364 -13.66 -15.78 2.36
CA LEU A 364 -13.13 -16.34 3.60
C LEU A 364 -13.84 -17.64 4.01
N GLU A 365 -15.16 -17.68 3.89
CA GLU A 365 -15.93 -18.91 4.14
C GLU A 365 -15.51 -20.03 3.21
N HIS A 366 -15.43 -19.75 1.91
CA HIS A 366 -14.98 -20.72 0.91
C HIS A 366 -13.55 -21.24 1.16
N ALA A 367 -12.70 -20.40 1.74
CA ALA A 367 -11.35 -20.76 2.16
C ALA A 367 -11.28 -21.47 3.53
N GLY A 368 -12.42 -21.66 4.21
CA GLY A 368 -12.48 -22.25 5.56
C GLY A 368 -11.91 -21.35 6.67
N ARG A 369 -11.85 -20.03 6.42
CA ARG A 369 -11.27 -19.02 7.33
C ARG A 369 -12.33 -18.29 8.16
N LEU A 370 -13.62 -18.55 7.90
CA LEU A 370 -14.75 -17.95 8.58
C LEU A 370 -15.75 -19.05 8.92
N ARG A 371 -16.44 -18.91 10.04
CA ARG A 371 -17.57 -19.77 10.42
C ARG A 371 -18.86 -18.96 10.48
N GLU A 372 -19.81 -19.30 9.63
CA GLU A 372 -21.18 -18.80 9.72
C GLU A 372 -21.91 -19.51 10.87
N LEU A 373 -22.55 -18.75 11.74
CA LEU A 373 -23.29 -19.23 12.92
C LEU A 373 -24.79 -18.99 12.78
N ALA A 374 -25.19 -18.01 11.95
CA ALA A 374 -26.58 -17.74 11.62
C ALA A 374 -26.74 -17.69 10.11
N GLU A 375 -27.73 -18.41 9.58
CA GLU A 375 -28.00 -18.54 8.15
C GLU A 375 -28.11 -17.18 7.45
N GLY A 376 -27.39 -16.99 6.34
CA GLY A 376 -27.37 -15.79 5.54
C GLY A 376 -26.53 -14.63 6.09
N ALA A 377 -25.80 -14.84 7.20
CA ALA A 377 -24.95 -13.81 7.81
C ALA A 377 -23.77 -13.42 6.91
N VAL A 378 -23.18 -14.38 6.17
CA VAL A 378 -22.09 -14.12 5.22
C VAL A 378 -22.57 -13.18 4.11
N ALA A 379 -23.71 -13.44 3.50
CA ALA A 379 -24.26 -12.60 2.45
C ALA A 379 -24.63 -11.20 2.95
N ARG A 380 -25.14 -11.07 4.19
CA ARG A 380 -25.39 -9.77 4.81
C ARG A 380 -24.09 -9.00 5.07
N ALA A 381 -23.07 -9.68 5.59
CA ALA A 381 -21.76 -9.07 5.82
C ALA A 381 -21.15 -8.56 4.52
N ASP A 382 -21.18 -9.31 3.45
CA ASP A 382 -20.70 -8.88 2.13
C ASP A 382 -21.47 -7.65 1.62
N ALA A 383 -22.79 -7.61 1.79
CA ALA A 383 -23.60 -6.45 1.41
C ALA A 383 -23.22 -5.19 2.22
N ILE A 384 -23.02 -5.34 3.55
CA ILE A 384 -22.66 -4.25 4.46
C ILE A 384 -21.25 -3.71 4.17
N PHE A 385 -20.29 -4.59 3.86
CA PHE A 385 -18.87 -4.25 3.68
C PHE A 385 -18.48 -3.97 2.23
N ARG A 386 -19.42 -4.01 1.30
CA ARG A 386 -19.13 -3.78 -0.12
C ARG A 386 -18.44 -2.44 -0.36
N THR A 387 -17.48 -2.43 -1.29
CA THR A 387 -16.81 -1.25 -1.83
C THR A 387 -16.98 -1.19 -3.34
N ASP A 388 -16.96 0.03 -3.90
CA ASP A 388 -17.12 0.23 -5.35
C ASP A 388 -15.80 0.13 -6.12
N ARG A 389 -14.67 0.18 -5.41
CA ARG A 389 -13.31 0.08 -5.97
C ARG A 389 -12.49 -0.95 -5.19
N ALA A 390 -11.60 -1.64 -5.88
CA ALA A 390 -10.57 -2.43 -5.21
C ALA A 390 -9.64 -1.52 -4.39
N PRO A 391 -9.20 -1.94 -3.20
CA PRO A 391 -8.20 -1.18 -2.45
C PRO A 391 -6.87 -1.16 -3.20
N TRP A 392 -6.19 -0.03 -3.12
CA TRP A 392 -4.93 0.20 -3.82
C TRP A 392 -3.94 0.97 -2.97
N CYS A 393 -2.68 0.54 -2.99
CA CYS A 393 -1.55 1.29 -2.46
C CYS A 393 -0.47 1.36 -3.55
N PRO A 394 -0.19 2.55 -4.12
CA PRO A 394 0.76 2.68 -5.23
C PRO A 394 2.22 2.71 -4.79
N GLU A 395 2.52 2.56 -3.51
CA GLU A 395 3.88 2.70 -2.97
C GLU A 395 4.18 1.67 -1.88
N ILE A 396 5.34 1.02 -1.98
CA ILE A 396 5.91 0.19 -0.91
C ILE A 396 6.61 1.11 0.10
N PHE A 397 6.34 0.94 1.39
CA PHE A 397 6.92 1.74 2.47
C PHE A 397 7.58 0.91 3.56
#